data_2fd1108205ffb865a21ea2becb0399c4
#
_entry.id   2fd1108205ffb865a21ea2becb0399c4
#
_cell.length_a   1.000
_cell.length_b   1.000
_cell.length_c   1.000
_cell.angle_alpha   90.00
_cell.angle_beta   90.00
_cell.angle_gamma   90.00
#
_symmetry.space_group_name_H-M   'P 1'
#
loop_
_entity.id
_entity.type
_entity.pdbx_description
1 polymer ?
#
loop_
_entity_poly.entity_id
_entity_poly.type
_entity_poly.pdbx_seq_one_letter_code
_entity_poly.pdbx_strand_id
1 'polypeptide(L)'
;MEKAIRILSTKKLQPNQKQFLLNADFRLIEADFIQIEFQPFQLNSSFDYLIFTSQNAVLSVLKNENSVILKDKICFCVGIKTKQLLEENGFKVENSFDYADDLVDYLLKNHSDKKFTFFSGNLRRDTIPTALQKNNIIFEEVEVYKTVLTPHKIDNQIDGILFFSPSAVQSYLKENSISNEIFFCIGTTTAAEIEKSTKNIVIANRPTIENVIIQSINYFKES
;
A
#
# COMPACT_ATOMS: atom_id res chain seq x y z
N MET A 1 38.48 9.91 2.77
CA MET A 1 37.08 10.21 3.14
C MET A 1 36.24 9.05 2.64
N GLU A 2 35.53 8.40 3.56
CA GLU A 2 34.57 7.36 3.16
C GLU A 2 33.50 7.95 2.24
N LYS A 3 33.14 7.22 1.21
CA LYS A 3 32.10 7.62 0.24
C LYS A 3 30.76 7.61 0.96
N ALA A 4 30.10 8.78 1.09
CA ALA A 4 28.79 8.83 1.71
C ALA A 4 27.77 7.97 0.95
N ILE A 5 27.07 7.09 1.65
CA ILE A 5 26.03 6.22 1.11
C ILE A 5 24.86 7.07 0.57
N ARG A 6 24.40 6.77 -0.64
CA ARG A 6 23.29 7.46 -1.31
C ARG A 6 22.07 6.56 -1.38
N ILE A 7 21.00 6.99 -0.75
CA ILE A 7 19.72 6.28 -0.68
C ILE A 7 18.69 7.00 -1.53
N LEU A 8 18.02 6.26 -2.41
CA LEU A 8 16.82 6.71 -3.10
C LEU A 8 15.58 6.23 -2.32
N SER A 9 14.73 7.14 -1.92
CA SER A 9 13.38 6.82 -1.45
C SER A 9 12.38 6.99 -2.60
N THR A 10 11.62 5.93 -2.91
CA THR A 10 10.60 5.95 -3.97
C THR A 10 9.30 6.62 -3.56
N LYS A 11 9.32 7.32 -2.43
CA LYS A 11 8.29 8.27 -1.98
C LYS A 11 8.92 9.33 -1.08
N LYS A 12 8.27 10.49 -0.95
CA LYS A 12 8.63 11.50 0.03
C LYS A 12 8.41 10.96 1.44
N LEU A 13 9.44 11.07 2.28
CA LEU A 13 9.43 10.64 3.68
C LEU A 13 8.94 11.77 4.59
N GLN A 14 8.36 11.42 5.73
CA GLN A 14 8.06 12.38 6.78
C GLN A 14 9.35 12.92 7.42
N PRO A 15 9.36 14.13 8.02
CA PRO A 15 10.56 14.72 8.60
C PRO A 15 11.29 13.81 9.61
N ASN A 16 10.55 13.14 10.49
CA ASN A 16 11.10 12.18 11.45
C ASN A 16 11.73 10.96 10.76
N GLN A 17 11.14 10.48 9.66
CA GLN A 17 11.67 9.35 8.88
C GLN A 17 12.98 9.73 8.17
N LYS A 18 13.05 10.95 7.58
CA LYS A 18 14.29 11.48 6.97
C LYS A 18 15.42 11.58 7.98
N GLN A 19 15.10 12.02 9.20
CA GLN A 19 16.09 12.22 10.24
C GLN A 19 16.88 10.96 10.58
N PHE A 20 16.28 9.76 10.49
CA PHE A 20 17.00 8.50 10.69
C PHE A 20 18.14 8.31 9.70
N LEU A 21 17.90 8.57 8.38
CA LEU A 21 18.92 8.46 7.34
C LEU A 21 19.99 9.52 7.48
N LEU A 22 19.59 10.76 7.78
CA LEU A 22 20.53 11.88 7.96
C LEU A 22 21.44 11.67 9.19
N ASN A 23 20.91 11.16 10.30
CA ASN A 23 21.68 10.82 11.48
C ASN A 23 22.66 9.64 11.24
N ALA A 24 22.43 8.86 10.19
CA ALA A 24 23.34 7.81 9.76
C ALA A 24 24.41 8.29 8.77
N ASP A 25 24.47 9.61 8.48
CA ASP A 25 25.33 10.26 7.50
C ASP A 25 25.07 9.83 6.05
N PHE A 26 23.83 9.37 5.76
CA PHE A 26 23.42 9.01 4.40
C PHE A 26 22.92 10.24 3.63
N ARG A 27 23.17 10.26 2.33
CA ARG A 27 22.59 11.22 1.39
C ARG A 27 21.26 10.67 0.87
N LEU A 28 20.20 11.45 1.07
CA LEU A 28 18.84 11.06 0.67
C LEU A 28 18.43 11.78 -0.62
N ILE A 29 17.94 10.99 -1.57
CA ILE A 29 17.23 11.45 -2.78
C ILE A 29 15.80 10.94 -2.65
N GLU A 30 14.81 11.79 -2.96
CA GLU A 30 13.40 11.43 -2.86
C GLU A 30 12.67 11.76 -4.15
N ALA A 31 11.87 10.81 -4.63
CA ALA A 31 10.93 11.04 -5.72
C ALA A 31 9.68 10.17 -5.50
N ASP A 32 8.49 10.74 -5.76
CA ASP A 32 7.25 9.97 -5.70
C ASP A 32 7.07 9.19 -7.00
N PHE A 33 7.34 7.87 -6.98
CA PHE A 33 7.22 6.99 -8.14
C PHE A 33 5.80 6.53 -8.44
N ILE A 34 4.87 6.87 -7.55
CA ILE A 34 3.43 6.68 -7.74
C ILE A 34 2.67 7.89 -7.23
N GLN A 35 1.52 8.15 -7.83
CA GLN A 35 0.55 9.15 -7.39
C GLN A 35 -0.78 8.46 -7.14
N ILE A 36 -1.51 8.88 -6.10
CA ILE A 36 -2.87 8.43 -5.84
C ILE A 36 -3.84 9.50 -6.33
N GLU A 37 -4.71 9.11 -7.24
CA GLU A 37 -5.78 9.95 -7.79
C GLU A 37 -7.12 9.43 -7.28
N PHE A 38 -7.78 10.21 -6.44
CA PHE A 38 -9.12 9.88 -5.97
C PHE A 38 -10.14 10.03 -7.11
N GLN A 39 -11.05 9.05 -7.22
CA GLN A 39 -12.06 9.03 -8.24
C GLN A 39 -13.42 9.41 -7.65
N PRO A 40 -14.20 10.26 -8.32
CA PRO A 40 -15.59 10.46 -7.94
C PRO A 40 -16.37 9.16 -8.19
N PHE A 41 -17.30 8.84 -7.31
CA PHE A 41 -18.13 7.65 -7.45
C PHE A 41 -19.55 7.91 -7.00
N GLN A 42 -20.47 7.10 -7.50
CA GLN A 42 -21.85 7.04 -7.06
C GLN A 42 -22.16 5.62 -6.63
N LEU A 43 -23.09 5.49 -5.70
CA LEU A 43 -23.57 4.19 -5.23
C LEU A 43 -24.88 3.88 -5.95
N ASN A 44 -24.91 2.76 -6.64
CA ASN A 44 -26.05 2.39 -7.50
C ASN A 44 -27.02 1.43 -6.84
N SER A 45 -26.62 0.78 -5.75
CA SER A 45 -27.43 -0.24 -5.06
C SER A 45 -27.51 0.00 -3.56
N SER A 46 -28.54 -0.59 -2.93
CA SER A 46 -28.60 -0.73 -1.49
C SER A 46 -27.69 -1.86 -1.03
N PHE A 47 -26.90 -1.62 -0.01
CA PHE A 47 -25.95 -2.56 0.58
C PHE A 47 -26.10 -2.59 2.10
N ASP A 48 -25.68 -3.70 2.69
CA ASP A 48 -25.72 -3.91 4.13
C ASP A 48 -24.39 -3.52 4.79
N TYR A 49 -23.29 -3.88 4.15
CA TYR A 49 -21.93 -3.78 4.66
C TYR A 49 -20.95 -3.17 3.68
N LEU A 50 -19.87 -2.58 4.20
CA LEU A 50 -18.76 -2.01 3.44
C LEU A 50 -17.51 -2.85 3.63
N ILE A 51 -16.69 -2.98 2.57
CA ILE A 51 -15.37 -3.64 2.61
C ILE A 51 -14.29 -2.65 2.20
N PHE A 52 -13.24 -2.54 3.02
CA PHE A 52 -12.06 -1.73 2.77
C PHE A 52 -10.77 -2.54 2.93
N THR A 53 -9.89 -2.50 1.94
CA THR A 53 -8.58 -3.18 2.00
C THR A 53 -7.40 -2.21 1.87
N SER A 54 -7.69 -0.90 1.85
CA SER A 54 -6.68 0.14 1.63
C SER A 54 -7.05 1.43 2.34
N GLN A 55 -6.07 2.07 2.97
CA GLN A 55 -6.24 3.43 3.51
C GLN A 55 -6.61 4.44 2.41
N ASN A 56 -6.11 4.27 1.17
CA ASN A 56 -6.46 5.14 0.06
C ASN A 56 -7.95 5.07 -0.29
N ALA A 57 -8.56 3.88 -0.20
CA ALA A 57 -10.00 3.74 -0.39
C ALA A 57 -10.78 4.49 0.71
N VAL A 58 -10.36 4.39 1.96
CA VAL A 58 -10.97 5.15 3.07
C VAL A 58 -10.85 6.66 2.82
N LEU A 59 -9.66 7.15 2.50
CA LEU A 59 -9.41 8.57 2.23
C LEU A 59 -10.22 9.09 1.03
N SER A 60 -10.40 8.26 0.00
CA SER A 60 -11.24 8.63 -1.14
C SER A 60 -12.71 8.73 -0.75
N VAL A 61 -13.22 7.73 -0.02
CA VAL A 61 -14.61 7.73 0.47
C VAL A 61 -14.89 8.92 1.37
N LEU A 62 -13.95 9.31 2.23
CA LEU A 62 -14.08 10.48 3.11
C LEU A 62 -14.24 11.81 2.35
N LYS A 63 -13.72 11.90 1.13
CA LYS A 63 -13.87 13.08 0.26
C LYS A 63 -15.18 13.11 -0.52
N ASN A 64 -15.93 12.02 -0.52
CA ASN A 64 -17.20 11.93 -1.23
C ASN A 64 -18.33 12.55 -0.40
N GLU A 65 -19.28 13.20 -1.05
CA GLU A 65 -20.44 13.84 -0.42
C GLU A 65 -21.29 12.85 0.39
N ASN A 66 -21.35 11.59 -0.06
CA ASN A 66 -22.10 10.52 0.59
C ASN A 66 -21.36 9.90 1.79
N SER A 67 -20.17 10.38 2.17
CA SER A 67 -19.39 9.80 3.27
C SER A 67 -20.15 9.74 4.60
N VAL A 68 -21.03 10.70 4.87
CA VAL A 68 -21.84 10.74 6.11
C VAL A 68 -22.78 9.53 6.19
N ILE A 69 -23.48 9.22 5.08
CA ILE A 69 -24.42 8.08 5.02
C ILE A 69 -23.65 6.74 5.15
N LEU A 70 -22.44 6.68 4.57
CA LEU A 70 -21.62 5.48 4.63
C LEU A 70 -21.10 5.18 6.04
N LYS A 71 -20.90 6.19 6.90
CA LYS A 71 -20.46 6.00 8.29
C LYS A 71 -21.48 5.28 9.18
N ASP A 72 -22.74 5.32 8.81
CA ASP A 72 -23.78 4.57 9.53
C ASP A 72 -23.77 3.07 9.25
N LYS A 73 -23.08 2.67 8.18
CA LYS A 73 -22.94 1.27 7.78
C LYS A 73 -21.81 0.58 8.54
N ILE A 74 -21.96 -0.72 8.73
CA ILE A 74 -20.92 -1.57 9.30
C ILE A 74 -19.86 -1.86 8.26
N CYS A 75 -18.59 -1.84 8.69
CA CYS A 75 -17.44 -2.07 7.82
C CYS A 75 -16.65 -3.31 8.22
N PHE A 76 -16.13 -4.00 7.22
CA PHE A 76 -15.05 -4.98 7.35
C PHE A 76 -13.80 -4.42 6.68
N CYS A 77 -12.63 -4.72 7.22
CA CYS A 77 -11.39 -4.23 6.61
C CYS A 77 -10.23 -5.20 6.72
N VAL A 78 -9.24 -4.99 5.85
CA VAL A 78 -7.94 -5.66 5.90
C VAL A 78 -6.87 -4.66 6.32
N GLY A 79 -6.10 -5.04 7.34
CA GLY A 79 -4.97 -4.29 7.87
C GLY A 79 -5.33 -3.32 9.00
N ILE A 80 -4.51 -3.39 10.07
CA ILE A 80 -4.72 -2.59 11.31
C ILE A 80 -4.73 -1.08 11.05
N LYS A 81 -3.92 -0.57 10.11
CA LYS A 81 -3.88 0.85 9.76
C LYS A 81 -5.16 1.30 9.04
N THR A 82 -5.78 0.41 8.26
CA THR A 82 -7.08 0.68 7.62
C THR A 82 -8.17 0.75 8.67
N LYS A 83 -8.16 -0.17 9.64
CA LYS A 83 -9.07 -0.17 10.78
C LYS A 83 -8.99 1.14 11.56
N GLN A 84 -7.79 1.50 12.00
CA GLN A 84 -7.56 2.74 12.76
C GLN A 84 -8.09 3.97 12.01
N LEU A 85 -7.78 4.09 10.72
CA LEU A 85 -8.23 5.22 9.90
C LEU A 85 -9.77 5.26 9.77
N LEU A 86 -10.43 4.11 9.64
CA LEU A 86 -11.90 4.02 9.61
C LEU A 86 -12.50 4.49 10.95
N GLU A 87 -12.02 3.95 12.08
CA GLU A 87 -12.52 4.27 13.42
C GLU A 87 -12.28 5.73 13.78
N GLU A 88 -11.10 6.28 13.51
CA GLU A 88 -10.76 7.71 13.71
C GLU A 88 -11.69 8.66 12.93
N ASN A 89 -12.26 8.18 11.82
CA ASN A 89 -13.19 8.96 10.99
C ASN A 89 -14.65 8.61 11.21
N GLY A 90 -14.97 7.84 12.27
CA GLY A 90 -16.33 7.58 12.73
C GLY A 90 -17.05 6.45 12.00
N PHE A 91 -16.35 5.57 11.29
CA PHE A 91 -16.92 4.35 10.74
C PHE A 91 -17.05 3.26 11.81
N LYS A 92 -18.07 2.42 11.68
CA LYS A 92 -18.34 1.28 12.58
C LYS A 92 -17.65 0.03 12.04
N VAL A 93 -16.44 -0.29 12.53
CA VAL A 93 -15.71 -1.48 12.10
C VAL A 93 -16.14 -2.68 12.97
N GLU A 94 -16.81 -3.67 12.37
CA GLU A 94 -17.19 -4.90 13.06
C GLU A 94 -15.98 -5.81 13.26
N ASN A 95 -15.21 -6.02 12.20
CA ASN A 95 -14.02 -6.85 12.29
C ASN A 95 -12.92 -6.39 11.31
N SER A 96 -11.68 -6.72 11.66
CA SER A 96 -10.50 -6.47 10.80
C SER A 96 -9.61 -7.71 10.74
N PHE A 97 -9.01 -7.94 9.59
CA PHE A 97 -8.22 -9.12 9.28
C PHE A 97 -6.83 -8.71 8.81
N ASP A 98 -5.84 -9.57 8.99
CA ASP A 98 -4.50 -9.32 8.47
C ASP A 98 -4.40 -9.63 6.97
N TYR A 99 -5.20 -10.59 6.50
CA TYR A 99 -5.23 -11.03 5.10
C TYR A 99 -6.65 -11.02 4.52
N ALA A 100 -6.73 -10.85 3.20
CA ALA A 100 -7.99 -10.83 2.48
C ALA A 100 -8.71 -12.19 2.48
N ASP A 101 -7.95 -13.29 2.53
CA ASP A 101 -8.50 -14.64 2.58
C ASP A 101 -9.25 -14.86 3.89
N ASP A 102 -8.69 -14.44 5.04
CA ASP A 102 -9.35 -14.54 6.36
C ASP A 102 -10.66 -13.74 6.41
N LEU A 103 -10.65 -12.54 5.78
CA LEU A 103 -11.88 -11.74 5.63
C LEU A 103 -12.92 -12.50 4.83
N VAL A 104 -12.54 -13.07 3.68
CA VAL A 104 -13.44 -13.83 2.83
C VAL A 104 -14.05 -15.00 3.60
N ASP A 105 -13.25 -15.82 4.26
CA ASP A 105 -13.73 -16.98 5.04
C ASP A 105 -14.73 -16.55 6.12
N TYR A 106 -14.47 -15.43 6.77
CA TYR A 106 -15.39 -14.88 7.77
C TYR A 106 -16.73 -14.45 7.16
N LEU A 107 -16.70 -13.74 6.02
CA LEU A 107 -17.91 -13.28 5.33
C LEU A 107 -18.76 -14.46 4.83
N LEU A 108 -18.12 -15.48 4.25
CA LEU A 108 -18.79 -16.68 3.77
C LEU A 108 -19.50 -17.45 4.89
N LYS A 109 -18.88 -17.50 6.06
CA LYS A 109 -19.42 -18.21 7.23
C LYS A 109 -20.55 -17.47 7.93
N ASN A 110 -20.46 -16.14 8.04
CA ASN A 110 -21.29 -15.37 8.96
C ASN A 110 -22.26 -14.40 8.25
N HIS A 111 -22.01 -14.04 6.97
CA HIS A 111 -22.73 -12.98 6.26
C HIS A 111 -23.05 -13.36 4.79
N SER A 112 -23.19 -14.65 4.48
CA SER A 112 -23.37 -15.13 3.10
C SER A 112 -24.68 -14.67 2.43
N ASP A 113 -25.68 -14.23 3.21
CA ASP A 113 -26.96 -13.69 2.76
C ASP A 113 -26.98 -12.16 2.59
N LYS A 114 -25.87 -11.49 2.86
CA LYS A 114 -25.75 -10.03 2.87
C LYS A 114 -25.21 -9.46 1.57
N LYS A 115 -25.46 -8.16 1.38
CA LYS A 115 -24.96 -7.39 0.24
C LYS A 115 -23.81 -6.48 0.66
N PHE A 116 -22.75 -6.45 -0.14
CA PHE A 116 -21.54 -5.71 0.17
C PHE A 116 -21.25 -4.64 -0.88
N THR A 117 -20.66 -3.52 -0.43
CA THR A 117 -19.93 -2.61 -1.30
C THR A 117 -18.45 -2.72 -1.00
N PHE A 118 -17.67 -3.11 -1.98
CA PHE A 118 -16.22 -3.19 -1.90
C PHE A 118 -15.58 -1.96 -2.55
N PHE A 119 -14.98 -1.11 -1.74
CA PHE A 119 -14.24 0.07 -2.21
C PHE A 119 -12.81 -0.32 -2.55
N SER A 120 -12.46 -0.22 -3.83
CA SER A 120 -11.18 -0.69 -4.36
C SER A 120 -10.39 0.39 -5.08
N GLY A 121 -9.15 0.09 -5.42
CA GLY A 121 -8.34 0.84 -6.38
C GLY A 121 -8.04 0.00 -7.61
N ASN A 122 -7.60 0.64 -8.69
CA ASN A 122 -7.31 0.00 -9.98
C ASN A 122 -6.24 -1.12 -9.93
N LEU A 123 -5.38 -1.14 -8.93
CA LEU A 123 -4.33 -2.17 -8.74
C LEU A 123 -4.63 -3.12 -7.58
N ARG A 124 -5.91 -3.30 -7.24
CA ARG A 124 -6.32 -4.25 -6.20
C ARG A 124 -6.09 -5.70 -6.62
N ARG A 125 -6.02 -6.60 -5.65
CA ARG A 125 -5.98 -8.05 -5.89
C ARG A 125 -7.38 -8.60 -6.12
N ASP A 126 -7.46 -9.70 -6.90
CA ASP A 126 -8.72 -10.35 -7.23
C ASP A 126 -9.30 -11.24 -6.12
N THR A 127 -8.59 -11.43 -5.00
CA THR A 127 -8.98 -12.35 -3.92
C THR A 127 -10.44 -12.16 -3.48
N ILE A 128 -10.82 -10.95 -3.06
CA ILE A 128 -12.18 -10.68 -2.55
C ILE A 128 -13.23 -10.78 -3.67
N PRO A 129 -13.12 -10.05 -4.80
CA PRO A 129 -14.14 -10.14 -5.86
C PRO A 129 -14.32 -11.56 -6.37
N THR A 130 -13.24 -12.28 -6.63
CA THR A 130 -13.29 -13.66 -7.11
C THR A 130 -14.00 -14.60 -6.12
N ALA A 131 -13.68 -14.48 -4.84
CA ALA A 131 -14.27 -15.33 -3.82
C ALA A 131 -15.76 -15.03 -3.60
N LEU A 132 -16.16 -13.75 -3.54
CA LEU A 132 -17.57 -13.37 -3.41
C LEU A 132 -18.38 -13.83 -4.62
N GLN A 133 -17.86 -13.64 -5.83
CA GLN A 133 -18.50 -14.07 -7.07
C GLN A 133 -18.66 -15.61 -7.13
N LYS A 134 -17.60 -16.35 -6.81
CA LYS A 134 -17.61 -17.82 -6.80
C LYS A 134 -18.65 -18.41 -5.84
N ASN A 135 -18.95 -17.72 -4.76
CA ASN A 135 -19.90 -18.13 -3.72
C ASN A 135 -21.28 -17.47 -3.87
N ASN A 136 -21.58 -16.82 -5.00
CA ASN A 136 -22.83 -16.14 -5.30
C ASN A 136 -23.26 -15.09 -4.26
N ILE A 137 -22.28 -14.44 -3.60
CA ILE A 137 -22.54 -13.33 -2.69
C ILE A 137 -22.75 -12.06 -3.52
N ILE A 138 -23.80 -11.33 -3.21
CA ILE A 138 -24.14 -10.09 -3.92
C ILE A 138 -23.18 -8.99 -3.43
N PHE A 139 -22.43 -8.41 -4.35
CA PHE A 139 -21.61 -7.24 -4.05
C PHE A 139 -21.52 -6.28 -5.24
N GLU A 140 -21.27 -5.03 -4.91
CA GLU A 140 -20.92 -3.97 -5.86
C GLU A 140 -19.45 -3.60 -5.60
N GLU A 141 -18.61 -3.65 -6.63
CA GLU A 141 -17.24 -3.13 -6.56
C GLU A 141 -17.24 -1.69 -7.08
N VAL A 142 -16.68 -0.78 -6.28
CA VAL A 142 -16.58 0.64 -6.60
C VAL A 142 -15.11 1.05 -6.60
N GLU A 143 -14.56 1.34 -7.79
CA GLU A 143 -13.21 1.89 -7.91
C GLU A 143 -13.22 3.37 -7.46
N VAL A 144 -12.62 3.64 -6.31
CA VAL A 144 -12.63 4.97 -5.68
C VAL A 144 -11.29 5.70 -5.76
N TYR A 145 -10.22 5.04 -6.19
CA TYR A 145 -8.93 5.68 -6.46
C TYR A 145 -8.14 4.94 -7.52
N LYS A 146 -7.22 5.66 -8.16
CA LYS A 146 -6.21 5.09 -9.05
C LYS A 146 -4.82 5.32 -8.50
N THR A 147 -3.99 4.28 -8.57
CA THR A 147 -2.55 4.39 -8.43
C THR A 147 -1.97 4.59 -9.83
N VAL A 148 -1.41 5.76 -10.06
CA VAL A 148 -0.78 6.14 -11.32
C VAL A 148 0.73 6.04 -11.15
N LEU A 149 1.40 5.40 -12.09
CA LEU A 149 2.85 5.33 -12.12
C LEU A 149 3.41 6.68 -12.59
N THR A 150 4.35 7.23 -11.83
CA THR A 150 5.07 8.48 -12.14
C THR A 150 6.56 8.18 -12.26
N PRO A 151 7.01 7.63 -13.40
CA PRO A 151 8.41 7.28 -13.59
C PRO A 151 9.31 8.51 -13.52
N HIS A 152 10.47 8.35 -12.89
CA HIS A 152 11.51 9.36 -12.83
C HIS A 152 12.84 8.70 -13.21
N LYS A 153 13.58 9.33 -14.11
CA LYS A 153 14.97 8.94 -14.38
C LYS A 153 15.87 9.44 -13.27
N ILE A 154 16.70 8.56 -12.75
CA ILE A 154 17.66 8.85 -11.68
C ILE A 154 19.07 8.81 -12.26
N ASP A 155 19.64 9.97 -12.49
CA ASP A 155 20.98 10.10 -13.07
C ASP A 155 22.11 10.01 -12.03
N ASN A 156 21.78 10.04 -10.76
CA ASN A 156 22.75 9.91 -9.68
C ASN A 156 23.13 8.45 -9.43
N GLN A 157 24.39 8.22 -9.06
CA GLN A 157 24.79 6.92 -8.54
C GLN A 157 24.09 6.68 -7.19
N ILE A 158 23.38 5.57 -7.07
CA ILE A 158 22.63 5.15 -5.89
C ILE A 158 23.28 3.89 -5.31
N ASP A 159 23.40 3.80 -3.99
CA ASP A 159 23.92 2.63 -3.30
C ASP A 159 22.75 1.75 -2.78
N GLY A 160 21.62 2.36 -2.39
CA GLY A 160 20.42 1.63 -1.97
C GLY A 160 19.11 2.32 -2.34
N ILE A 161 18.06 1.52 -2.58
CA ILE A 161 16.74 2.01 -2.97
C ILE A 161 15.67 1.45 -2.03
N LEU A 162 14.82 2.35 -1.50
CA LEU A 162 13.71 2.01 -0.61
C LEU A 162 12.40 1.90 -1.41
N PHE A 163 11.83 0.69 -1.47
CA PHE A 163 10.56 0.42 -2.12
C PHE A 163 9.44 0.12 -1.12
N PHE A 164 8.34 0.85 -1.25
CA PHE A 164 7.18 0.76 -0.36
C PHE A 164 5.94 0.13 -1.01
N SER A 165 6.01 -0.23 -2.28
CA SER A 165 4.95 -0.94 -3.00
C SER A 165 5.47 -1.61 -4.28
N PRO A 166 4.79 -2.66 -4.79
CA PRO A 166 5.10 -3.23 -6.11
C PRO A 166 4.97 -2.21 -7.25
N SER A 167 3.99 -1.32 -7.20
CA SER A 167 3.77 -0.28 -8.20
C SER A 167 4.92 0.73 -8.27
N ALA A 168 5.58 1.03 -7.15
CA ALA A 168 6.79 1.87 -7.14
C ALA A 168 7.97 1.17 -7.83
N VAL A 169 8.10 -0.16 -7.68
CA VAL A 169 9.08 -0.96 -8.43
C VAL A 169 8.81 -0.88 -9.93
N GLN A 170 7.57 -1.12 -10.34
CA GLN A 170 7.16 -1.04 -11.75
C GLN A 170 7.43 0.33 -12.34
N SER A 171 7.14 1.38 -11.59
CA SER A 171 7.38 2.77 -12.01
C SER A 171 8.87 3.06 -12.16
N TYR A 172 9.70 2.63 -11.20
CA TYR A 172 11.15 2.80 -11.26
C TYR A 172 11.75 2.11 -12.48
N LEU A 173 11.36 0.87 -12.76
CA LEU A 173 11.90 0.07 -13.86
C LEU A 173 11.54 0.60 -15.26
N LYS A 174 10.59 1.54 -15.38
CA LYS A 174 10.25 2.15 -16.68
C LYS A 174 11.36 3.05 -17.21
N GLU A 175 12.10 3.74 -16.36
CA GLU A 175 13.09 4.74 -16.72
C GLU A 175 14.50 4.43 -16.20
N ASN A 176 14.65 3.39 -15.36
CA ASN A 176 15.92 3.07 -14.71
C ASN A 176 16.28 1.59 -14.92
N SER A 177 17.57 1.35 -15.14
CA SER A 177 18.15 0.02 -15.18
C SER A 177 18.71 -0.36 -13.81
N ILE A 178 18.72 -1.64 -13.51
CA ILE A 178 19.32 -2.20 -12.30
C ILE A 178 20.83 -2.38 -12.52
N SER A 179 21.63 -2.02 -11.53
CA SER A 179 23.06 -2.22 -11.48
C SER A 179 23.44 -2.97 -10.19
N ASN A 180 24.20 -2.32 -9.31
CA ASN A 180 24.72 -2.93 -8.09
C ASN A 180 24.02 -2.43 -6.81
N GLU A 181 22.91 -1.72 -6.94
CA GLU A 181 22.15 -1.17 -5.83
C GLU A 181 21.58 -2.29 -4.96
N ILE A 182 21.39 -1.99 -3.67
CA ILE A 182 20.66 -2.85 -2.75
C ILE A 182 19.19 -2.36 -2.66
N PHE A 183 18.25 -3.28 -2.81
CA PHE A 183 16.82 -2.99 -2.86
C PHE A 183 16.14 -3.35 -1.55
N PHE A 184 15.74 -2.35 -0.77
CA PHE A 184 15.07 -2.52 0.51
C PHE A 184 13.56 -2.49 0.30
N CYS A 185 12.90 -3.62 0.47
CA CYS A 185 11.48 -3.79 0.19
C CYS A 185 10.65 -3.86 1.47
N ILE A 186 9.51 -3.16 1.50
CA ILE A 186 8.62 -3.12 2.66
C ILE A 186 7.99 -4.48 3.01
N GLY A 187 7.96 -5.40 2.06
CA GLY A 187 7.40 -6.74 2.25
C GLY A 187 7.61 -7.64 1.05
N THR A 188 7.20 -8.90 1.21
CA THR A 188 7.43 -9.98 0.23
C THR A 188 6.84 -9.70 -1.15
N THR A 189 5.65 -9.07 -1.22
CA THR A 189 5.03 -8.72 -2.51
C THR A 189 5.79 -7.66 -3.29
N THR A 190 6.42 -6.71 -2.59
CA THR A 190 7.28 -5.70 -3.21
C THR A 190 8.60 -6.34 -3.66
N ALA A 191 9.16 -7.24 -2.83
CA ALA A 191 10.36 -8.00 -3.16
C ALA A 191 10.14 -8.89 -4.40
N ALA A 192 9.02 -9.61 -4.47
CA ALA A 192 8.70 -10.47 -5.61
C ALA A 192 8.63 -9.72 -6.95
N GLU A 193 8.27 -8.43 -6.92
CA GLU A 193 8.24 -7.61 -8.15
C GLU A 193 9.65 -7.30 -8.66
N ILE A 194 10.60 -6.97 -7.77
CA ILE A 194 11.98 -6.66 -8.15
C ILE A 194 12.84 -7.92 -8.31
N GLU A 195 12.50 -9.03 -7.67
CA GLU A 195 13.25 -10.30 -7.72
C GLU A 195 13.38 -10.90 -9.13
N LYS A 196 12.48 -10.52 -10.02
CA LYS A 196 12.54 -10.85 -11.45
C LYS A 196 13.79 -10.29 -12.13
N SER A 197 14.43 -9.28 -11.54
CA SER A 197 15.51 -8.51 -12.14
C SER A 197 16.81 -8.55 -11.34
N THR A 198 16.78 -8.85 -10.05
CA THR A 198 17.98 -8.90 -9.18
C THR A 198 17.75 -9.77 -7.94
N LYS A 199 18.87 -10.18 -7.31
CA LYS A 199 18.87 -10.88 -6.03
C LYS A 199 19.38 -10.02 -4.86
N ASN A 200 19.81 -8.78 -5.11
CA ASN A 200 20.30 -7.84 -4.11
C ASN A 200 19.13 -7.21 -3.32
N ILE A 201 18.34 -8.04 -2.62
CA ILE A 201 17.09 -7.64 -1.98
C ILE A 201 17.17 -7.87 -0.47
N VAL A 202 16.76 -6.86 0.27
CA VAL A 202 16.55 -6.93 1.72
C VAL A 202 15.07 -6.64 2.00
N ILE A 203 14.40 -7.57 2.68
CA ILE A 203 12.98 -7.41 3.05
C ILE A 203 12.91 -6.90 4.49
N ALA A 204 12.10 -5.90 4.72
CA ALA A 204 11.87 -5.36 6.06
C ALA A 204 11.22 -6.41 6.98
N ASN A 205 11.71 -6.50 8.22
CA ASN A 205 11.20 -7.44 9.23
C ASN A 205 9.76 -7.14 9.65
N ARG A 206 9.33 -5.89 9.45
CA ARG A 206 7.95 -5.42 9.64
C ARG A 206 7.56 -4.53 8.46
N PRO A 207 6.31 -4.60 7.98
CA PRO A 207 5.88 -3.83 6.80
C PRO A 207 5.58 -2.36 7.14
N THR A 208 6.60 -1.65 7.63
CA THR A 208 6.54 -0.21 7.96
C THR A 208 7.67 0.54 7.28
N ILE A 209 7.44 1.82 6.98
CA ILE A 209 8.45 2.70 6.34
C ILE A 209 9.69 2.80 7.21
N GLU A 210 9.50 2.96 8.52
CA GLU A 210 10.57 3.06 9.52
C GLU A 210 11.45 1.80 9.52
N ASN A 211 10.84 0.62 9.38
CA ASN A 211 11.59 -0.63 9.38
C ASN A 211 12.41 -0.80 8.08
N VAL A 212 11.89 -0.37 6.92
CA VAL A 212 12.67 -0.34 5.66
C VAL A 212 13.90 0.57 5.82
N ILE A 213 13.73 1.74 6.43
CA ILE A 213 14.82 2.69 6.70
C ILE A 213 15.85 2.07 7.64
N ILE A 214 15.41 1.47 8.76
CA ILE A 214 16.29 0.85 9.74
C ILE A 214 17.10 -0.29 9.10
N GLN A 215 16.45 -1.14 8.29
CA GLN A 215 17.14 -2.22 7.57
C GLN A 215 18.20 -1.68 6.61
N SER A 216 17.96 -0.56 5.93
CA SER A 216 18.94 0.05 5.05
C SER A 216 20.15 0.60 5.83
N ILE A 217 19.91 1.20 6.99
CA ILE A 217 20.98 1.71 7.85
C ILE A 217 21.84 0.57 8.39
N ASN A 218 21.22 -0.47 8.92
CA ASN A 218 21.94 -1.64 9.45
C ASN A 218 22.79 -2.30 8.36
N TYR A 219 22.23 -2.53 7.19
CA TYR A 219 22.94 -3.15 6.08
C TYR A 219 24.25 -2.44 5.73
N PHE A 220 24.22 -1.11 5.60
CA PHE A 220 25.41 -0.34 5.20
C PHE A 220 26.36 0.01 6.37
N LYS A 221 25.93 -0.15 7.62
CA LYS A 221 26.81 0.01 8.80
C LYS A 221 27.47 -1.28 9.27
N GLU A 222 26.89 -2.43 8.93
CA GLU A 222 27.43 -3.75 9.27
C GLU A 222 28.29 -4.34 8.13
N SER A 223 28.30 -3.71 6.96
CA SER A 223 29.10 -4.08 5.78
C SER A 223 30.42 -3.31 5.73
#